data_236384459fd6b4828d63637c00165945
#
_entry.id   236384459fd6b4828d63637c00165945
#
_cell.length_a   1.000
_cell.length_b   1.000
_cell.length_c   1.000
_cell.angle_alpha   90.00
_cell.angle_beta   90.00
_cell.angle_gamma   90.00
#
_symmetry.space_group_name_H-M   'P 1'
#
loop_
_entity.id
_entity.type
_entity.pdbx_description
1 polymer ?
#
loop_
_entity_poly.entity_id
_entity_poly.type
_entity_poly.pdbx_seq_one_letter_code
_entity_poly.pdbx_strand_id
1 'polypeptide(L)'
;MGLFAFLRSAAGLAIVLSLGACNDADKSAKPFKVLTTFMPITLFTKAVAGNCAEVQALIPANSGPHDFQAKPADLIALRQSKLLVKNGLGMENFLTKLINSAGNKDLLVIDSSRGITTLDSPEEGGHSNHSHSNQGEVNPHIWLDPLRAINQVENIRDGLVKADPSCAASYRSNAATYVAKLKTLNAEITNQLNPYQGKTFVAFHDFAPYFASRYKLKADFLVDVPELNPSPADLLRVAADVKRSQLKALLSEPQEGERSFNALAKDLGVKVSVFDPMEAGSLQASLDPATYFKVMRSNVADLIKAFGG
;
A
#
# COMPACT_ATOMS: atom_id res chain seq x y z
N MET A 1 27.38 49.67 85.34
CA MET A 1 26.05 49.77 84.66
C MET A 1 26.34 49.72 83.19
N GLY A 2 26.16 48.58 82.60
CA GLY A 2 26.59 48.31 81.23
C GLY A 2 25.41 48.31 80.28
N LEU A 3 25.66 48.89 79.10
CA LEU A 3 24.69 49.01 78.02
C LEU A 3 25.15 48.06 76.93
N PHE A 4 24.42 46.94 76.68
CA PHE A 4 24.72 45.97 75.59
C PHE A 4 23.99 46.47 74.34
N ALA A 5 24.77 46.70 73.27
CA ALA A 5 24.25 46.97 71.92
C ALA A 5 24.14 45.66 71.15
N PHE A 6 22.93 45.32 70.65
CA PHE A 6 22.69 44.18 69.75
C PHE A 6 22.84 44.65 68.30
N LEU A 7 23.84 44.07 67.62
CA LEU A 7 23.95 44.13 66.17
C LEU A 7 23.01 43.05 65.55
N ARG A 8 22.05 43.51 64.72
CA ARG A 8 21.25 42.62 63.85
C ARG A 8 21.89 42.52 62.48
N SER A 9 22.41 41.34 62.13
CA SER A 9 22.83 40.98 60.77
C SER A 9 21.60 40.64 59.96
N ALA A 10 21.34 41.35 58.86
CA ALA A 10 20.35 41.02 57.85
C ALA A 10 21.04 40.18 56.76
N ALA A 11 20.71 38.89 56.73
CA ALA A 11 21.09 38.02 55.61
C ALA A 11 20.12 38.19 54.46
N GLY A 12 20.56 38.84 53.39
CA GLY A 12 19.78 38.97 52.17
C GLY A 12 19.76 37.66 51.37
N LEU A 13 18.60 37.04 51.25
CA LEU A 13 18.36 35.85 50.41
C LEU A 13 18.11 36.33 48.97
N ALA A 14 19.13 36.15 48.11
CA ALA A 14 18.99 36.40 46.66
C ALA A 14 18.26 35.20 46.00
N ILE A 15 16.99 35.40 45.66
CA ILE A 15 16.21 34.46 44.86
C ILE A 15 16.63 34.65 43.39
N VAL A 16 17.37 33.72 42.83
CA VAL A 16 17.66 33.63 41.40
C VAL A 16 16.42 33.00 40.72
N LEU A 17 15.56 33.82 40.12
CA LEU A 17 14.52 33.37 39.21
C LEU A 17 15.22 32.91 37.90
N SER A 18 15.37 31.60 37.73
CA SER A 18 15.66 30.98 36.44
C SER A 18 14.41 31.03 35.56
N LEU A 19 14.35 32.01 34.67
CA LEU A 19 13.39 32.03 33.56
C LEU A 19 13.71 30.84 32.63
N GLY A 20 13.00 29.74 32.83
CA GLY A 20 12.93 28.66 31.86
C GLY A 20 12.28 29.21 30.59
N ALA A 21 13.08 29.45 29.56
CA ALA A 21 12.57 29.71 28.22
C ALA A 21 11.90 28.42 27.74
N CYS A 22 10.59 28.35 27.87
CA CYS A 22 9.79 27.39 27.08
C CYS A 22 9.97 27.80 25.62
N ASN A 23 10.74 27.04 24.89
CA ASN A 23 10.76 27.11 23.43
C ASN A 23 9.35 26.73 22.97
N ASP A 24 8.47 27.68 22.75
CA ASP A 24 7.28 27.54 21.95
C ASP A 24 7.75 27.19 20.53
N ALA A 25 7.81 25.88 20.25
CA ALA A 25 7.99 25.39 18.90
C ALA A 25 6.88 26.01 18.05
N ASP A 26 7.30 26.84 17.11
CA ASP A 26 6.46 27.58 16.19
C ASP A 26 5.38 26.67 15.56
N LYS A 27 4.14 26.74 16.07
CA LYS A 27 2.99 25.97 15.63
C LYS A 27 2.40 26.48 14.30
N SER A 28 3.07 27.41 13.62
CA SER A 28 2.56 28.07 12.41
C SER A 28 3.08 27.52 11.09
N ALA A 29 4.02 26.62 11.09
CA ALA A 29 4.49 25.99 9.85
C ALA A 29 3.36 25.09 9.27
N LYS A 30 2.91 25.41 8.04
CA LYS A 30 1.95 24.54 7.33
C LYS A 30 2.53 23.14 7.23
N PRO A 31 1.74 22.10 7.54
CA PRO A 31 2.24 20.73 7.47
C PRO A 31 2.77 20.42 6.06
N PHE A 32 3.87 19.66 5.99
CA PHE A 32 4.41 19.19 4.72
C PHE A 32 3.37 18.29 4.05
N LYS A 33 2.91 18.68 2.83
CA LYS A 33 1.84 17.96 2.14
C LYS A 33 2.41 16.92 1.18
N VAL A 34 1.96 15.69 1.32
CA VAL A 34 2.31 14.55 0.49
C VAL A 34 1.05 13.99 -0.14
N LEU A 35 1.06 13.91 -1.47
CA LEU A 35 0.01 13.24 -2.22
C LEU A 35 0.46 11.80 -2.50
N THR A 36 -0.46 10.87 -2.44
CA THR A 36 -0.24 9.46 -2.78
C THR A 36 -1.26 9.02 -3.81
N THR A 37 -1.03 7.94 -4.51
CA THR A 37 -1.97 7.49 -5.54
C THR A 37 -3.16 6.73 -4.96
N PHE A 38 -2.99 5.54 -4.44
CA PHE A 38 -4.08 4.69 -3.96
C PHE A 38 -3.74 4.01 -2.62
N MET A 39 -4.63 3.17 -2.11
CA MET A 39 -4.64 2.75 -0.72
C MET A 39 -3.31 2.15 -0.20
N PRO A 40 -2.65 1.14 -0.80
CA PRO A 40 -1.39 0.60 -0.27
C PRO A 40 -0.29 1.64 -0.15
N ILE A 41 -0.14 2.49 -1.17
CA ILE A 41 0.85 3.56 -1.20
C ILE A 41 0.55 4.61 -0.13
N THR A 42 -0.73 4.90 0.09
CA THR A 42 -1.18 5.78 1.17
C THR A 42 -0.84 5.22 2.54
N LEU A 43 -1.10 3.92 2.78
CA LEU A 43 -0.80 3.25 4.04
C LEU A 43 0.70 3.27 4.35
N PHE A 44 1.54 2.92 3.37
CA PHE A 44 2.99 2.93 3.53
C PHE A 44 3.52 4.35 3.77
N THR A 45 3.04 5.33 3.00
CA THR A 45 3.45 6.72 3.16
C THR A 45 3.04 7.28 4.52
N LYS A 46 1.81 7.00 4.98
CA LYS A 46 1.35 7.38 6.34
C LYS A 46 2.19 6.72 7.43
N ALA A 47 2.54 5.44 7.25
CA ALA A 47 3.39 4.74 8.21
C ALA A 47 4.76 5.40 8.37
N VAL A 48 5.37 5.87 7.27
CA VAL A 48 6.68 6.55 7.30
C VAL A 48 6.54 7.99 7.75
N ALA A 49 5.55 8.71 7.26
CA ALA A 49 5.33 10.13 7.55
C ALA A 49 5.03 10.37 9.04
N GLY A 50 4.25 9.51 9.68
CA GLY A 50 3.79 9.75 11.04
C GLY A 50 3.10 11.11 11.16
N ASN A 51 3.52 11.91 12.14
CA ASN A 51 3.00 13.27 12.37
C ASN A 51 3.77 14.37 11.61
N CYS A 52 4.81 14.02 10.84
CA CYS A 52 5.65 15.00 10.16
C CYS A 52 5.02 15.55 8.87
N ALA A 53 4.13 14.78 8.23
CA ALA A 53 3.49 15.21 7.00
C ALA A 53 1.99 14.88 6.97
N GLU A 54 1.24 15.72 6.28
CA GLU A 54 -0.15 15.45 5.93
C GLU A 54 -0.19 14.63 4.63
N VAL A 55 -0.66 13.38 4.73
CA VAL A 55 -0.74 12.45 3.60
C VAL A 55 -2.18 12.34 3.12
N GLN A 56 -2.39 12.66 1.85
CA GLN A 56 -3.67 12.61 1.17
C GLN A 56 -3.59 11.69 -0.06
N ALA A 57 -4.59 10.84 -0.27
CA ALA A 57 -4.71 10.05 -1.48
C ALA A 57 -5.32 10.87 -2.63
N LEU A 58 -4.80 10.67 -3.84
CA LEU A 58 -5.35 11.21 -5.09
C LEU A 58 -6.59 10.43 -5.51
N ILE A 59 -6.48 9.10 -5.49
CA ILE A 59 -7.59 8.20 -5.80
C ILE A 59 -8.42 8.02 -4.52
N PRO A 60 -9.74 8.26 -4.55
CA PRO A 60 -10.60 8.01 -3.40
C PRO A 60 -10.49 6.55 -2.93
N ALA A 61 -10.56 6.34 -1.61
CA ALA A 61 -10.35 5.02 -1.03
C ALA A 61 -11.28 3.91 -1.59
N ASN A 62 -12.47 4.28 -2.05
CA ASN A 62 -13.46 3.35 -2.62
C ASN A 62 -13.34 3.17 -4.14
N SER A 63 -12.24 3.59 -4.75
CA SER A 63 -11.97 3.46 -6.20
C SER A 63 -10.66 2.75 -6.43
N GLY A 64 -10.62 1.87 -7.42
CA GLY A 64 -9.40 1.22 -7.87
C GLY A 64 -8.51 2.13 -8.72
N PRO A 65 -7.24 1.79 -8.90
CA PRO A 65 -6.30 2.57 -9.72
C PRO A 65 -6.41 2.29 -11.22
N HIS A 66 -7.01 1.15 -11.64
CA HIS A 66 -7.01 0.69 -13.03
C HIS A 66 -7.87 1.58 -13.95
N ASP A 67 -9.03 1.99 -13.50
CA ASP A 67 -10.00 2.80 -14.26
C ASP A 67 -10.14 4.24 -13.76
N PHE A 68 -9.27 4.69 -12.87
CA PHE A 68 -9.36 6.02 -12.28
C PHE A 68 -9.33 7.13 -13.34
N GLN A 69 -10.37 7.94 -13.32
CA GLN A 69 -10.48 9.13 -14.15
C GLN A 69 -10.29 10.40 -13.32
N ALA A 70 -9.21 11.12 -13.63
CA ALA A 70 -8.85 12.33 -12.91
C ALA A 70 -9.87 13.46 -13.13
N LYS A 71 -10.17 14.18 -12.05
CA LYS A 71 -11.10 15.32 -12.00
C LYS A 71 -10.33 16.63 -11.88
N PRO A 72 -10.94 17.79 -12.16
CA PRO A 72 -10.29 19.10 -12.00
C PRO A 72 -9.72 19.33 -10.58
N ALA A 73 -10.35 18.78 -9.55
CA ALA A 73 -9.86 18.85 -8.16
C ALA A 73 -8.50 18.18 -7.98
N ASP A 74 -8.21 17.10 -8.72
CA ASP A 74 -6.95 16.37 -8.65
C ASP A 74 -5.79 17.18 -9.22
N LEU A 75 -6.03 17.98 -10.26
CA LEU A 75 -5.06 18.96 -10.75
C LEU A 75 -4.72 20.02 -9.71
N ILE A 76 -5.71 20.48 -8.94
CA ILE A 76 -5.51 21.45 -7.86
C ILE A 76 -4.67 20.79 -6.74
N ALA A 77 -4.98 19.57 -6.38
CA ALA A 77 -4.22 18.81 -5.38
C ALA A 77 -2.74 18.67 -5.79
N LEU A 78 -2.46 18.30 -7.06
CA LEU A 78 -1.09 18.19 -7.58
C LEU A 78 -0.35 19.54 -7.59
N ARG A 79 -1.04 20.63 -7.96
CA ARG A 79 -0.45 21.98 -7.94
C ARG A 79 -0.04 22.43 -6.54
N GLN A 80 -0.76 22.00 -5.51
CA GLN A 80 -0.55 22.40 -4.12
C GLN A 80 0.40 21.47 -3.35
N SER A 81 0.71 20.29 -3.91
CA SER A 81 1.56 19.30 -3.27
C SER A 81 3.04 19.56 -3.53
N LYS A 82 3.87 19.24 -2.55
CA LYS A 82 5.34 19.25 -2.68
C LYS A 82 5.89 17.90 -3.11
N LEU A 83 5.17 16.84 -2.80
CA LEU A 83 5.60 15.48 -3.04
C LEU A 83 4.41 14.63 -3.49
N LEU A 84 4.63 13.80 -4.51
CA LEU A 84 3.72 12.76 -4.95
C LEU A 84 4.44 11.41 -4.82
N VAL A 85 3.77 10.45 -4.20
CA VAL A 85 4.24 9.06 -4.12
C VAL A 85 3.32 8.18 -4.95
N LYS A 86 3.88 7.45 -5.89
CA LYS A 86 3.17 6.49 -6.74
C LYS A 86 3.69 5.06 -6.55
N ASN A 87 2.87 4.08 -6.95
CA ASN A 87 3.33 2.70 -7.04
C ASN A 87 4.40 2.55 -8.13
N GLY A 88 4.09 2.98 -9.34
CA GLY A 88 4.90 2.75 -10.53
C GLY A 88 4.48 1.50 -11.31
N LEU A 89 5.35 1.00 -12.19
CA LEU A 89 5.13 -0.22 -12.98
C LEU A 89 3.87 -0.17 -13.86
N GLY A 90 3.48 1.01 -14.34
CA GLY A 90 2.30 1.17 -15.19
C GLY A 90 0.95 1.24 -14.47
N MET A 91 0.89 1.01 -13.15
CA MET A 91 -0.37 1.05 -12.39
C MET A 91 -1.13 2.38 -12.60
N GLU A 92 -0.42 3.49 -12.62
CA GLU A 92 -1.00 4.82 -12.74
C GLU A 92 -0.69 5.46 -14.12
N ASN A 93 -1.11 4.82 -15.20
CA ASN A 93 -0.84 5.31 -16.57
C ASN A 93 -1.42 6.73 -16.85
N PHE A 94 -2.53 7.09 -16.20
CA PHE A 94 -3.15 8.41 -16.26
C PHE A 94 -2.25 9.52 -15.68
N LEU A 95 -1.34 9.17 -14.77
CA LEU A 95 -0.65 10.12 -13.89
C LEU A 95 0.32 11.04 -14.67
N THR A 96 0.99 10.52 -15.71
CA THR A 96 1.94 11.32 -16.50
C THR A 96 1.24 12.52 -17.16
N LYS A 97 0.07 12.31 -17.78
CA LYS A 97 -0.73 13.39 -18.39
C LYS A 97 -1.21 14.38 -17.33
N LEU A 98 -1.63 13.88 -16.18
CA LEU A 98 -2.15 14.67 -15.08
C LEU A 98 -1.07 15.58 -14.46
N ILE A 99 0.13 15.07 -14.21
CA ILE A 99 1.28 15.85 -13.70
C ILE A 99 1.65 16.95 -14.69
N ASN A 100 1.75 16.64 -15.97
CA ASN A 100 2.07 17.61 -17.00
C ASN A 100 1.00 18.74 -17.07
N SER A 101 -0.27 18.39 -16.97
CA SER A 101 -1.38 19.35 -16.96
C SER A 101 -1.44 20.20 -15.68
N ALA A 102 -0.96 19.66 -14.55
CA ALA A 102 -0.87 20.41 -13.31
C ALA A 102 0.17 21.53 -13.38
N GLY A 103 1.24 21.36 -14.17
CA GLY A 103 2.27 22.39 -14.38
C GLY A 103 3.08 22.76 -13.13
N ASN A 104 3.09 21.90 -12.10
CA ASN A 104 3.86 22.11 -10.87
C ASN A 104 5.31 21.66 -11.07
N LYS A 105 6.20 22.61 -11.37
CA LYS A 105 7.63 22.34 -11.63
C LYS A 105 8.41 21.94 -10.38
N ASP A 106 7.87 22.23 -9.20
CA ASP A 106 8.50 21.93 -7.90
C ASP A 106 7.99 20.62 -7.30
N LEU A 107 7.08 19.92 -8.00
CA LEU A 107 6.55 18.64 -7.54
C LEU A 107 7.63 17.55 -7.64
N LEU A 108 8.03 17.02 -6.50
CA LEU A 108 8.88 15.83 -6.45
C LEU A 108 8.00 14.58 -6.62
N VAL A 109 8.44 13.63 -7.43
CA VAL A 109 7.74 12.36 -7.63
C VAL A 109 8.61 11.22 -7.15
N ILE A 110 8.09 10.44 -6.21
CA ILE A 110 8.68 9.19 -5.75
C ILE A 110 7.97 8.05 -6.46
N ASP A 111 8.74 7.27 -7.22
CA ASP A 111 8.32 5.96 -7.72
C ASP A 111 8.74 4.92 -6.69
N SER A 112 7.76 4.34 -5.99
CA SER A 112 8.04 3.41 -4.90
C SER A 112 8.54 2.06 -5.38
N SER A 113 8.33 1.72 -6.66
CA SER A 113 8.82 0.47 -7.26
C SER A 113 10.28 0.50 -7.67
N ARG A 114 10.95 1.64 -7.56
CA ARG A 114 12.32 1.81 -8.06
C ARG A 114 13.28 0.76 -7.52
N GLY A 115 13.94 0.02 -8.41
CA GLY A 115 14.93 -1.00 -8.06
C GLY A 115 14.36 -2.31 -7.51
N ILE A 116 13.04 -2.49 -7.56
CA ILE A 116 12.39 -3.74 -7.15
C ILE A 116 12.44 -4.72 -8.35
N THR A 117 12.88 -5.94 -8.07
CA THR A 117 12.82 -7.01 -9.07
C THR A 117 11.37 -7.38 -9.36
N THR A 118 11.00 -7.27 -10.62
CA THR A 118 9.64 -7.51 -11.11
C THR A 118 9.44 -8.94 -11.62
N LEU A 119 8.18 -9.32 -11.77
CA LEU A 119 7.73 -10.50 -12.49
C LEU A 119 6.98 -10.01 -13.72
N ASP A 120 7.21 -10.66 -14.84
CA ASP A 120 6.43 -10.41 -16.05
C ASP A 120 5.00 -10.90 -15.84
N SER A 121 4.03 -10.18 -16.40
CA SER A 121 2.67 -10.73 -16.51
C SER A 121 2.73 -11.97 -17.38
N PRO A 122 1.97 -13.03 -17.08
CA PRO A 122 1.93 -14.22 -17.92
C PRO A 122 1.59 -13.80 -19.35
N GLU A 123 2.38 -14.26 -20.34
CA GLU A 123 1.97 -14.12 -21.73
C GLU A 123 0.65 -14.88 -21.90
N GLU A 124 -0.40 -14.18 -22.33
CA GLU A 124 -1.68 -14.79 -22.62
C GLU A 124 -1.47 -15.96 -23.60
N GLY A 125 -1.87 -17.14 -23.20
CA GLY A 125 -1.98 -18.29 -24.10
C GLY A 125 -3.04 -18.04 -25.17
N GLY A 126 -2.71 -17.24 -26.18
CA GLY A 126 -3.37 -17.34 -27.48
C GLY A 126 -4.46 -16.34 -27.86
N HIS A 127 -4.60 -15.15 -27.28
CA HIS A 127 -5.53 -14.13 -27.80
C HIS A 127 -4.96 -12.70 -27.82
N SER A 128 -3.80 -12.53 -28.50
CA SER A 128 -3.26 -11.20 -28.81
C SER A 128 -3.87 -10.67 -30.12
N ASN A 129 -4.96 -9.92 -30.05
CA ASN A 129 -5.42 -9.05 -31.13
C ASN A 129 -5.45 -7.57 -30.72
N HIS A 130 -4.72 -7.17 -29.68
CA HIS A 130 -4.50 -5.76 -29.39
C HIS A 130 -3.00 -5.48 -29.45
N SER A 131 -2.62 -4.79 -30.53
CA SER A 131 -1.27 -4.27 -30.81
C SER A 131 -0.88 -3.26 -29.72
N HIS A 132 -0.30 -3.73 -28.61
CA HIS A 132 0.41 -2.89 -27.67
C HIS A 132 1.86 -3.36 -27.60
N SER A 133 2.74 -2.44 -27.91
CA SER A 133 4.20 -2.43 -27.87
C SER A 133 4.91 -3.64 -27.22
N ASN A 134 5.85 -4.22 -27.96
CA ASN A 134 6.78 -5.32 -27.66
C ASN A 134 7.69 -5.15 -26.41
N GLN A 135 7.14 -4.85 -25.24
CA GLN A 135 7.80 -5.04 -23.96
C GLN A 135 6.75 -5.72 -23.09
N GLY A 136 7.02 -6.96 -22.61
CA GLY A 136 6.12 -7.68 -21.73
C GLY A 136 5.63 -6.76 -20.60
N GLU A 137 4.33 -6.65 -20.44
CA GLU A 137 3.76 -5.81 -19.38
C GLU A 137 4.16 -6.41 -18.03
N VAL A 138 4.79 -5.58 -17.21
CA VAL A 138 5.20 -5.98 -15.87
C VAL A 138 4.00 -5.88 -14.94
N ASN A 139 3.73 -6.95 -14.18
CA ASN A 139 2.67 -6.92 -13.19
C ASN A 139 2.95 -5.88 -12.10
N PRO A 140 2.03 -4.96 -11.80
CA PRO A 140 2.30 -3.85 -10.87
C PRO A 140 2.04 -4.16 -9.38
N HIS A 141 1.47 -5.31 -9.02
CA HIS A 141 0.95 -5.62 -7.68
C HIS A 141 2.03 -6.05 -6.67
N ILE A 142 3.17 -5.36 -6.68
CA ILE A 142 4.36 -5.68 -5.87
C ILE A 142 4.12 -5.58 -4.36
N TRP A 143 3.15 -4.76 -3.92
CA TRP A 143 2.83 -4.58 -2.49
C TRP A 143 2.26 -5.83 -1.82
N LEU A 144 1.76 -6.80 -2.59
CA LEU A 144 1.25 -8.07 -2.06
C LEU A 144 2.36 -9.05 -1.63
N ASP A 145 3.62 -8.75 -1.94
CA ASP A 145 4.78 -9.40 -1.35
C ASP A 145 5.35 -8.53 -0.23
N PRO A 146 5.26 -8.93 1.05
CA PRO A 146 5.76 -8.12 2.17
C PRO A 146 7.24 -7.74 2.06
N LEU A 147 8.09 -8.54 1.39
CA LEU A 147 9.49 -8.20 1.21
C LEU A 147 9.70 -7.15 0.11
N ARG A 148 8.86 -7.13 -0.93
CA ARG A 148 8.83 -6.03 -1.90
C ARG A 148 8.21 -4.77 -1.30
N ALA A 149 7.20 -4.90 -0.45
CA ALA A 149 6.65 -3.79 0.31
C ALA A 149 7.70 -3.12 1.22
N ILE A 150 8.68 -3.87 1.77
CA ILE A 150 9.82 -3.28 2.48
C ILE A 150 10.58 -2.31 1.58
N ASN A 151 10.90 -2.71 0.36
CA ASN A 151 11.62 -1.84 -0.58
C ASN A 151 10.80 -0.59 -0.94
N GLN A 152 9.47 -0.73 -1.11
CA GLN A 152 8.59 0.43 -1.32
C GLN A 152 8.63 1.39 -0.13
N VAL A 153 8.53 0.88 1.10
CA VAL A 153 8.64 1.69 2.34
C VAL A 153 9.99 2.39 2.44
N GLU A 154 11.07 1.73 2.06
CA GLU A 154 12.42 2.32 2.05
C GLU A 154 12.58 3.40 0.99
N ASN A 155 12.05 3.19 -0.22
CA ASN A 155 12.03 4.20 -1.28
C ASN A 155 11.21 5.44 -0.86
N ILE A 156 10.06 5.23 -0.22
CA ILE A 156 9.22 6.30 0.33
C ILE A 156 9.98 7.06 1.43
N ARG A 157 10.64 6.36 2.36
CA ARG A 157 11.48 6.98 3.41
C ARG A 157 12.55 7.88 2.79
N ASP A 158 13.29 7.38 1.81
CA ASP A 158 14.39 8.12 1.21
C ASP A 158 13.90 9.35 0.45
N GLY A 159 12.76 9.23 -0.21
CA GLY A 159 12.10 10.36 -0.85
C GLY A 159 11.62 11.42 0.15
N LEU A 160 10.99 11.01 1.25
CA LEU A 160 10.54 11.92 2.30
C LEU A 160 11.73 12.61 2.99
N VAL A 161 12.80 11.88 3.31
CA VAL A 161 14.02 12.44 3.89
C VAL A 161 14.65 13.50 2.98
N LYS A 162 14.62 13.28 1.66
CA LYS A 162 15.14 14.23 0.68
C LYS A 162 14.25 15.47 0.56
N ALA A 163 12.93 15.28 0.59
CA ALA A 163 11.95 16.35 0.39
C ALA A 163 11.75 17.22 1.65
N ASP A 164 11.86 16.62 2.83
CA ASP A 164 11.72 17.27 4.12
C ASP A 164 12.82 16.79 5.10
N PRO A 165 14.04 17.31 4.99
CA PRO A 165 15.15 16.94 5.86
C PRO A 165 14.92 17.24 7.35
N SER A 166 14.02 18.16 7.68
CA SER A 166 13.71 18.55 9.06
C SER A 166 13.14 17.41 9.88
N CYS A 167 12.38 16.51 9.26
CA CYS A 167 11.80 15.31 9.86
C CYS A 167 12.55 14.01 9.58
N ALA A 168 13.75 14.07 9.02
CA ALA A 168 14.51 12.91 8.55
C ALA A 168 14.68 11.80 9.61
N ALA A 169 14.93 12.17 10.87
CA ALA A 169 15.09 11.20 11.96
C ALA A 169 13.79 10.43 12.21
N SER A 170 12.65 11.12 12.22
CA SER A 170 11.32 10.51 12.41
C SER A 170 10.98 9.57 11.25
N TYR A 171 11.20 9.98 10.00
CA TYR A 171 10.96 9.15 8.82
C TYR A 171 11.77 7.85 8.86
N ARG A 172 13.05 7.92 9.24
CA ARG A 172 13.92 6.73 9.38
C ARG A 172 13.43 5.80 10.49
N SER A 173 13.08 6.35 11.65
CA SER A 173 12.59 5.57 12.81
C SER A 173 11.27 4.88 12.49
N ASN A 174 10.32 5.62 11.90
CA ASN A 174 9.00 5.10 11.53
C ASN A 174 9.13 3.99 10.47
N ALA A 175 9.93 4.21 9.42
CA ALA A 175 10.18 3.22 8.40
C ALA A 175 10.81 1.95 8.98
N ALA A 176 11.83 2.07 9.85
CA ALA A 176 12.46 0.93 10.50
C ALA A 176 11.44 0.11 11.32
N THR A 177 10.55 0.78 12.03
CA THR A 177 9.47 0.15 12.80
C THR A 177 8.50 -0.60 11.90
N TYR A 178 8.09 0.01 10.78
CA TYR A 178 7.15 -0.62 9.84
C TYR A 178 7.79 -1.80 9.11
N VAL A 179 9.05 -1.66 8.69
CA VAL A 179 9.85 -2.73 8.09
C VAL A 179 9.99 -3.94 9.02
N ALA A 180 10.22 -3.72 10.32
CA ALA A 180 10.26 -4.82 11.29
C ALA A 180 8.92 -5.59 11.33
N LYS A 181 7.79 -4.89 11.30
CA LYS A 181 6.45 -5.51 11.24
C LYS A 181 6.23 -6.27 9.93
N LEU A 182 6.70 -5.76 8.78
CA LEU A 182 6.61 -6.45 7.49
C LEU A 182 7.42 -7.76 7.49
N LYS A 183 8.61 -7.77 8.09
CA LYS A 183 9.42 -8.98 8.25
C LYS A 183 8.70 -10.02 9.12
N THR A 184 8.10 -9.58 10.22
CA THR A 184 7.29 -10.46 11.08
C THR A 184 6.10 -11.05 10.32
N LEU A 185 5.35 -10.21 9.60
CA LEU A 185 4.22 -10.66 8.77
C LEU A 185 4.67 -11.70 7.73
N ASN A 186 5.79 -11.44 7.03
CA ASN A 186 6.31 -12.40 6.05
C ASN A 186 6.64 -13.76 6.70
N ALA A 187 7.24 -13.78 7.89
CA ALA A 187 7.54 -15.00 8.60
C ALA A 187 6.26 -15.74 9.05
N GLU A 188 5.26 -15.02 9.56
CA GLU A 188 3.95 -15.56 9.92
C GLU A 188 3.29 -16.24 8.72
N ILE A 189 3.20 -15.54 7.58
CA ILE A 189 2.57 -16.06 6.36
C ILE A 189 3.35 -17.26 5.81
N THR A 190 4.68 -17.18 5.79
CA THR A 190 5.53 -18.30 5.35
C THR A 190 5.23 -19.57 6.15
N ASN A 191 5.14 -19.45 7.46
CA ASN A 191 4.85 -20.61 8.35
C ASN A 191 3.44 -21.17 8.08
N GLN A 192 2.43 -20.31 7.92
CA GLN A 192 1.05 -20.72 7.69
C GLN A 192 0.86 -21.36 6.30
N LEU A 193 1.54 -20.87 5.28
CA LEU A 193 1.38 -21.37 3.90
C LEU A 193 2.37 -22.50 3.54
N ASN A 194 3.35 -22.81 4.40
CA ASN A 194 4.31 -23.88 4.14
C ASN A 194 3.66 -25.23 3.80
N PRO A 195 2.55 -25.67 4.45
CA PRO A 195 1.88 -26.93 4.11
C PRO A 195 1.19 -26.93 2.72
N TYR A 196 1.02 -25.74 2.14
CA TYR A 196 0.25 -25.54 0.90
C TYR A 196 1.14 -25.25 -0.33
N GLN A 197 2.47 -25.32 -0.20
CA GLN A 197 3.40 -25.07 -1.30
C GLN A 197 3.05 -25.91 -2.53
N GLY A 198 3.12 -25.30 -3.71
CA GLY A 198 2.78 -25.93 -5.00
C GLY A 198 1.28 -25.97 -5.30
N LYS A 199 0.40 -25.64 -4.34
CA LYS A 199 -1.05 -25.54 -4.60
C LYS A 199 -1.35 -24.33 -5.49
N THR A 200 -2.36 -24.51 -6.35
CA THR A 200 -2.91 -23.46 -7.20
C THR A 200 -4.13 -22.82 -6.55
N PHE A 201 -4.30 -21.52 -6.71
CA PHE A 201 -5.54 -20.79 -6.44
C PHE A 201 -5.93 -19.94 -7.66
N VAL A 202 -7.19 -19.58 -7.75
CA VAL A 202 -7.71 -18.72 -8.81
C VAL A 202 -8.26 -17.44 -8.20
N ALA A 203 -7.68 -16.32 -8.62
CA ALA A 203 -8.11 -14.97 -8.27
C ALA A 203 -9.11 -14.42 -9.30
N PHE A 204 -9.78 -13.33 -8.98
CA PHE A 204 -10.66 -12.68 -9.94
C PHE A 204 -9.85 -12.02 -11.05
N HIS A 205 -8.90 -11.11 -10.71
CA HIS A 205 -7.97 -10.56 -11.70
C HIS A 205 -6.49 -10.87 -11.38
N ASP A 206 -5.56 -10.51 -12.26
CA ASP A 206 -4.13 -10.83 -12.17
C ASP A 206 -3.38 -9.95 -11.13
N PHE A 207 -3.78 -10.01 -9.87
CA PHE A 207 -3.07 -9.29 -8.80
C PHE A 207 -2.02 -10.14 -8.05
N ALA A 208 -2.05 -11.45 -8.17
CA ALA A 208 -1.43 -12.34 -7.19
C ALA A 208 -0.05 -12.92 -7.51
N PRO A 209 0.65 -12.63 -8.63
CA PRO A 209 1.87 -13.36 -8.99
C PRO A 209 3.01 -13.15 -7.98
N TYR A 210 3.17 -11.97 -7.40
CA TYR A 210 4.20 -11.71 -6.40
C TYR A 210 3.94 -12.42 -5.08
N PHE A 211 2.67 -12.46 -4.64
CA PHE A 211 2.27 -13.22 -3.47
C PHE A 211 2.48 -14.72 -3.68
N ALA A 212 2.03 -15.25 -4.79
CA ALA A 212 2.18 -16.66 -5.14
C ALA A 212 3.65 -17.08 -5.22
N SER A 213 4.48 -16.30 -5.91
CA SER A 213 5.93 -16.52 -6.01
C SER A 213 6.60 -16.51 -4.63
N ARG A 214 6.25 -15.54 -3.75
CA ARG A 214 6.82 -15.43 -2.41
C ARG A 214 6.60 -16.68 -1.58
N TYR A 215 5.40 -17.25 -1.63
CA TYR A 215 5.01 -18.38 -0.79
C TYR A 215 5.00 -19.72 -1.52
N LYS A 216 5.62 -19.78 -2.72
CA LYS A 216 5.73 -20.99 -3.55
C LYS A 216 4.37 -21.61 -3.88
N LEU A 217 3.38 -20.75 -4.11
CA LEU A 217 2.06 -21.11 -4.62
C LEU A 217 2.01 -20.86 -6.13
N LYS A 218 0.91 -21.27 -6.76
CA LYS A 218 0.57 -20.96 -8.15
C LYS A 218 -0.70 -20.13 -8.16
N ALA A 219 -0.65 -18.96 -8.80
CA ALA A 219 -1.82 -18.13 -9.04
C ALA A 219 -2.29 -18.33 -10.48
N ASP A 220 -3.60 -18.40 -10.67
CA ASP A 220 -4.30 -18.22 -11.92
C ASP A 220 -5.39 -17.16 -11.68
N PHE A 221 -5.97 -16.60 -12.74
CA PHE A 221 -6.94 -15.53 -12.66
C PHE A 221 -8.03 -15.67 -13.71
N LEU A 222 -9.17 -15.00 -13.51
CA LEU A 222 -10.28 -15.05 -14.47
C LEU A 222 -10.14 -13.97 -15.54
N VAL A 223 -9.77 -12.74 -15.15
CA VAL A 223 -9.58 -11.58 -16.04
C VAL A 223 -8.26 -10.87 -15.73
N ASP A 224 -7.71 -10.10 -16.68
CA ASP A 224 -6.45 -9.39 -16.47
C ASP A 224 -6.60 -8.19 -15.54
N VAL A 225 -7.68 -7.44 -15.68
CA VAL A 225 -8.04 -6.30 -14.84
C VAL A 225 -9.50 -6.41 -14.39
N PRO A 226 -9.84 -5.86 -13.21
CA PRO A 226 -11.14 -6.11 -12.58
C PRO A 226 -12.34 -5.56 -13.36
N GLU A 227 -12.15 -4.60 -14.25
CA GLU A 227 -13.22 -4.00 -15.07
C GLU A 227 -13.62 -4.84 -16.29
N LEU A 228 -12.84 -5.88 -16.61
CA LEU A 228 -13.13 -6.74 -17.76
C LEU A 228 -14.22 -7.78 -17.43
N ASN A 229 -15.06 -8.06 -18.42
CA ASN A 229 -15.95 -9.20 -18.36
C ASN A 229 -15.23 -10.46 -18.90
N PRO A 230 -15.29 -11.59 -18.18
CA PRO A 230 -14.64 -12.81 -18.63
C PRO A 230 -15.25 -13.32 -19.94
N SER A 231 -14.39 -13.77 -20.84
CA SER A 231 -14.83 -14.46 -22.06
C SER A 231 -15.28 -15.90 -21.76
N PRO A 232 -16.02 -16.56 -22.66
CA PRO A 232 -16.30 -17.98 -22.54
C PRO A 232 -15.04 -18.86 -22.45
N ALA A 233 -13.94 -18.45 -23.09
CA ALA A 233 -12.66 -19.16 -23.03
C ALA A 233 -12.03 -19.08 -21.64
N ASP A 234 -12.08 -17.89 -20.98
CA ASP A 234 -11.58 -17.71 -19.62
C ASP A 234 -12.35 -18.56 -18.62
N LEU A 235 -13.67 -18.60 -18.74
CA LEU A 235 -14.52 -19.42 -17.90
C LEU A 235 -14.17 -20.93 -18.06
N LEU A 236 -13.94 -21.40 -19.28
CA LEU A 236 -13.55 -22.79 -19.53
C LEU A 236 -12.15 -23.09 -18.99
N ARG A 237 -11.19 -22.18 -19.15
CA ARG A 237 -9.83 -22.31 -18.65
C ARG A 237 -9.85 -22.42 -17.12
N VAL A 238 -10.49 -21.48 -16.44
CA VAL A 238 -10.62 -21.49 -14.98
C VAL A 238 -11.36 -22.73 -14.48
N ALA A 239 -12.40 -23.18 -15.18
CA ALA A 239 -13.10 -24.43 -14.83
C ALA A 239 -12.18 -25.66 -14.89
N ALA A 240 -11.30 -25.72 -15.89
CA ALA A 240 -10.30 -26.79 -16.01
C ALA A 240 -9.28 -26.73 -14.87
N ASP A 241 -8.83 -25.54 -14.50
CA ASP A 241 -7.87 -25.31 -13.42
C ASP A 241 -8.43 -25.68 -12.05
N VAL A 242 -9.65 -25.29 -11.76
CA VAL A 242 -10.36 -25.66 -10.53
C VAL A 242 -10.44 -27.18 -10.38
N LYS A 243 -10.82 -27.89 -11.45
CA LYS A 243 -10.90 -29.35 -11.46
C LYS A 243 -9.52 -30.00 -11.26
N ARG A 244 -8.51 -29.54 -12.01
CA ARG A 244 -7.13 -30.07 -11.95
C ARG A 244 -6.51 -29.87 -10.57
N SER A 245 -6.72 -28.70 -9.98
CA SER A 245 -6.12 -28.30 -8.70
C SER A 245 -6.94 -28.70 -7.49
N GLN A 246 -8.14 -29.26 -7.70
CA GLN A 246 -9.08 -29.66 -6.64
C GLN A 246 -9.38 -28.52 -5.66
N LEU A 247 -9.50 -27.30 -6.18
CA LEU A 247 -9.83 -26.12 -5.37
C LEU A 247 -11.18 -26.27 -4.70
N LYS A 248 -11.30 -25.70 -3.50
CA LYS A 248 -12.55 -25.67 -2.72
C LYS A 248 -13.24 -24.31 -2.79
N ALA A 249 -12.56 -23.28 -3.24
CA ALA A 249 -13.11 -21.95 -3.45
C ALA A 249 -12.36 -21.18 -4.54
N LEU A 250 -13.07 -20.26 -5.19
CA LEU A 250 -12.52 -19.19 -6.01
C LEU A 250 -12.30 -17.95 -5.13
N LEU A 251 -11.30 -17.11 -5.42
CA LEU A 251 -10.96 -15.92 -4.64
C LEU A 251 -11.50 -14.67 -5.35
N SER A 252 -12.64 -14.18 -4.88
CA SER A 252 -13.22 -12.91 -5.30
C SER A 252 -12.58 -11.73 -4.55
N GLU A 253 -12.86 -10.53 -5.00
CA GLU A 253 -12.40 -9.28 -4.44
C GLU A 253 -13.55 -8.50 -3.77
N PRO A 254 -13.28 -7.69 -2.73
CA PRO A 254 -14.35 -6.99 -2.01
C PRO A 254 -15.17 -6.03 -2.90
N GLN A 255 -14.52 -5.37 -3.88
CA GLN A 255 -15.16 -4.39 -4.75
C GLN A 255 -15.98 -5.01 -5.87
N GLU A 256 -15.61 -6.20 -6.35
CA GLU A 256 -16.29 -6.88 -7.46
C GLU A 256 -17.59 -7.55 -7.03
N GLY A 257 -17.74 -7.72 -5.74
CA GLY A 257 -18.88 -8.43 -5.18
C GLY A 257 -18.92 -9.91 -5.61
N GLU A 258 -19.89 -10.63 -5.09
CA GLU A 258 -19.97 -12.08 -5.30
C GLU A 258 -20.45 -12.49 -6.70
N ARG A 259 -20.85 -11.57 -7.59
CA ARG A 259 -21.65 -11.89 -8.77
C ARG A 259 -20.89 -12.67 -9.86
N SER A 260 -19.67 -12.22 -10.20
CA SER A 260 -18.93 -12.80 -11.32
C SER A 260 -18.45 -14.23 -11.04
N PHE A 261 -18.04 -14.51 -9.81
CA PHE A 261 -17.64 -15.84 -9.41
C PHE A 261 -18.78 -16.74 -8.92
N ASN A 262 -19.91 -16.19 -8.46
CA ASN A 262 -20.99 -17.01 -7.88
C ASN A 262 -21.59 -17.99 -8.88
N ALA A 263 -21.83 -17.56 -10.13
CA ALA A 263 -22.36 -18.45 -11.15
C ALA A 263 -21.34 -19.56 -11.47
N LEU A 264 -20.09 -19.20 -11.72
CA LEU A 264 -19.01 -20.16 -12.02
C LEU A 264 -18.76 -21.11 -10.84
N ALA A 265 -18.70 -20.59 -9.61
CA ALA A 265 -18.49 -21.40 -8.40
C ALA A 265 -19.64 -22.42 -8.20
N LYS A 266 -20.89 -22.00 -8.44
CA LYS A 266 -22.05 -22.86 -8.38
C LYS A 266 -21.96 -24.01 -9.41
N ASP A 267 -21.62 -23.69 -10.64
CA ASP A 267 -21.48 -24.69 -11.72
C ASP A 267 -20.33 -25.68 -11.46
N LEU A 268 -19.29 -25.23 -10.79
CA LEU A 268 -18.13 -26.05 -10.42
C LEU A 268 -18.28 -26.77 -9.07
N GLY A 269 -19.33 -26.46 -8.30
CA GLY A 269 -19.55 -27.04 -6.97
C GLY A 269 -18.52 -26.60 -5.92
N VAL A 270 -17.93 -25.41 -6.08
CA VAL A 270 -16.96 -24.81 -5.14
C VAL A 270 -17.55 -23.55 -4.47
N LYS A 271 -16.89 -23.09 -3.40
CA LYS A 271 -17.28 -21.87 -2.70
C LYS A 271 -16.64 -20.62 -3.33
N VAL A 272 -17.09 -19.45 -2.97
CA VAL A 272 -16.38 -18.19 -3.16
C VAL A 272 -15.81 -17.77 -1.82
N SER A 273 -14.54 -17.39 -1.80
CA SER A 273 -13.84 -16.78 -0.68
C SER A 273 -13.30 -15.42 -1.11
N VAL A 274 -12.74 -14.64 -0.21
CA VAL A 274 -12.25 -13.29 -0.52
C VAL A 274 -10.74 -13.26 -0.42
N PHE A 275 -10.10 -12.61 -1.41
CA PHE A 275 -8.73 -12.13 -1.32
C PHE A 275 -8.74 -10.65 -1.71
N ASP A 276 -8.41 -9.80 -0.77
CA ASP A 276 -8.43 -8.35 -0.95
C ASP A 276 -7.06 -7.85 -1.42
N PRO A 277 -6.91 -7.39 -2.67
CA PRO A 277 -5.68 -6.81 -3.17
C PRO A 277 -5.39 -5.42 -2.58
N MET A 278 -6.29 -4.86 -1.78
CA MET A 278 -6.21 -3.52 -1.18
C MET A 278 -6.19 -2.37 -2.20
N GLU A 279 -6.69 -2.56 -3.39
CA GLU A 279 -6.75 -1.49 -4.40
C GLU A 279 -7.81 -0.45 -4.07
N ALA A 280 -8.91 -0.90 -3.51
CA ALA A 280 -9.97 -0.07 -2.97
C ALA A 280 -10.34 -0.52 -1.56
N GLY A 281 -11.06 0.32 -0.83
CA GLY A 281 -11.53 0.01 0.52
C GLY A 281 -12.34 1.14 1.14
N SER A 282 -12.54 1.11 2.45
CA SER A 282 -13.19 2.21 3.14
C SER A 282 -12.22 3.36 3.43
N LEU A 283 -12.75 4.57 3.55
CA LEU A 283 -11.96 5.73 3.98
C LEU A 283 -11.26 5.44 5.33
N GLN A 284 -11.97 4.85 6.28
CA GLN A 284 -11.41 4.52 7.58
C GLN A 284 -10.23 3.54 7.48
N ALA A 285 -10.32 2.54 6.61
CA ALA A 285 -9.23 1.59 6.36
C ALA A 285 -7.98 2.28 5.78
N SER A 286 -8.15 3.25 4.88
CA SER A 286 -7.05 3.99 4.26
C SER A 286 -6.33 4.97 5.21
N LEU A 287 -6.90 5.23 6.38
CA LEU A 287 -6.29 6.11 7.38
C LEU A 287 -5.35 5.39 8.34
N ASP A 288 -5.49 4.07 8.52
CA ASP A 288 -4.73 3.28 9.50
C ASP A 288 -3.66 2.43 8.80
N PRO A 289 -2.36 2.73 8.91
CA PRO A 289 -1.29 1.91 8.35
C PRO A 289 -1.31 0.44 8.79
N ALA A 290 -1.97 0.11 9.91
CA ALA A 290 -2.12 -1.27 10.37
C ALA A 290 -3.11 -2.08 9.50
N THR A 291 -3.91 -1.44 8.66
CA THR A 291 -4.84 -2.10 7.73
C THR A 291 -4.11 -3.09 6.83
N TYR A 292 -2.95 -2.73 6.32
CA TYR A 292 -2.15 -3.64 5.49
C TYR A 292 -1.93 -5.01 6.16
N PHE A 293 -1.52 -5.02 7.43
CA PHE A 293 -1.26 -6.27 8.17
C PHE A 293 -2.55 -7.06 8.46
N LYS A 294 -3.65 -6.36 8.73
CA LYS A 294 -4.96 -6.98 8.99
C LYS A 294 -5.47 -7.68 7.73
N VAL A 295 -5.43 -6.98 6.60
CA VAL A 295 -5.90 -7.51 5.32
C VAL A 295 -5.06 -8.69 4.87
N MET A 296 -3.72 -8.57 4.91
CA MET A 296 -2.84 -9.67 4.52
C MET A 296 -3.06 -10.94 5.36
N ARG A 297 -3.30 -10.81 6.67
CA ARG A 297 -3.63 -11.97 7.53
C ARG A 297 -5.00 -12.56 7.20
N SER A 298 -6.02 -11.73 6.91
CA SER A 298 -7.33 -12.18 6.48
C SER A 298 -7.24 -12.95 5.16
N ASN A 299 -6.53 -12.40 4.18
CA ASN A 299 -6.28 -13.04 2.89
C ASN A 299 -5.68 -14.44 3.05
N VAL A 300 -4.69 -14.59 3.92
CA VAL A 300 -4.06 -15.89 4.18
C VAL A 300 -5.04 -16.88 4.83
N ALA A 301 -5.83 -16.42 5.81
CA ALA A 301 -6.82 -17.27 6.46
C ALA A 301 -7.89 -17.74 5.46
N ASP A 302 -8.34 -16.86 4.58
CA ASP A 302 -9.36 -17.20 3.56
C ASP A 302 -8.78 -18.10 2.46
N LEU A 303 -7.50 -17.88 2.07
CA LEU A 303 -6.81 -18.76 1.15
C LEU A 303 -6.63 -20.18 1.72
N ILE A 304 -6.28 -20.32 2.99
CA ILE A 304 -6.15 -21.62 3.66
C ILE A 304 -7.50 -22.37 3.63
N LYS A 305 -8.61 -21.69 3.92
CA LYS A 305 -9.96 -22.26 3.79
C LYS A 305 -10.25 -22.70 2.34
N ALA A 306 -9.82 -21.90 1.35
CA ALA A 306 -9.97 -22.25 -0.06
C ALA A 306 -9.18 -23.51 -0.43
N PHE A 307 -8.07 -23.79 0.24
CA PHE A 307 -7.31 -25.02 0.09
C PHE A 307 -7.88 -26.23 0.87
N GLY A 308 -8.92 -26.01 1.68
CA GLY A 308 -9.57 -27.05 2.46
C GLY A 308 -8.89 -27.30 3.82
N GLY A 309 -8.19 -26.29 4.34
CA GLY A 309 -7.60 -26.26 5.67
C GLY A 309 -8.56 -25.76 6.75
#